data_4f256cfc65ab1f590f898db40539d3ac
#
_entry.id   4f256cfc65ab1f590f898db40539d3ac
#
_cell.length_a   1.000
_cell.length_b   1.000
_cell.length_c   1.000
_cell.angle_alpha   90.00
_cell.angle_beta   90.00
_cell.angle_gamma   90.00
#
_symmetry.space_group_name_H-M   'P 1'
#
loop_
_entity.id
_entity.type
_entity.pdbx_description
1 polymer ?
#
loop_
_entity_poly.entity_id
_entity_poly.type
_entity_poly.pdbx_seq_one_letter_code
_entity_poly.pdbx_strand_id
1 'polypeptide(L)'
;MKANPKDVNTGVYYIDGDVSSGYGALAAGCKFVGGYPITPSTEAFEAVCRRGPHVGAMFIQMEDELGSIASVVGASWAGVKSMTITSGPGFSLMMETIGFGAMLETPFVLLNIQRGGPSTGVPTKTGQADMMQSRWGSHGDYELIAISPDSPQEMFDYTIKAFNLAERYRCPVMIMSDECVGHMTEKVVIPLADEIEVEPRRFYDGPINEYLPFKPDEDLVPPMVKAGDGYKLYITGLIHDERGYSIKNEEYKSIYTKRLVDKIRLNKDKIIELKEEETDDAEVVVVSYGISSRVAVRGIEKAREKGIKVGSLRLVTVWPFPDEKIAELAKTIKAFVVPEINYGQIAFEVERCSHGEANVILVPHGGAGVHNPDDICDAIEYAAKEKKRIEGVIEYKTKLEKLVFEEGYKLHE
;
A
#
# COMPACT_ATOMS: atom_id res chain seq x y z
N MET A 1 13.87 13.07 12.30
CA MET A 1 13.56 14.11 13.33
C MET A 1 12.32 13.71 14.10
N LYS A 2 12.01 14.35 15.23
CA LYS A 2 10.75 14.10 15.94
C LYS A 2 9.60 14.90 15.31
N ALA A 3 8.36 14.40 15.52
CA ALA A 3 7.17 15.11 15.06
C ALA A 3 7.00 16.46 15.78
N ASN A 4 6.30 17.39 15.13
CA ASN A 4 5.98 18.66 15.75
C ASN A 4 4.81 18.48 16.73
N PRO A 5 4.93 18.85 18.02
CA PRO A 5 3.85 18.68 19.00
C PRO A 5 2.52 19.32 18.60
N LYS A 6 2.53 20.39 17.81
CA LYS A 6 1.30 21.01 17.30
C LYS A 6 0.55 20.15 16.29
N ASP A 7 1.27 19.30 15.57
CA ASP A 7 0.72 18.45 14.50
C ASP A 7 0.15 17.14 15.04
N VAL A 8 0.52 16.74 16.28
CA VAL A 8 0.13 15.48 16.90
C VAL A 8 -1.07 15.67 17.81
N ASN A 9 -2.10 14.85 17.62
CA ASN A 9 -3.28 14.81 18.46
C ASN A 9 -3.13 13.72 19.53
N THR A 10 -2.14 13.90 20.43
CA THR A 10 -1.79 12.91 21.46
C THR A 10 -2.98 12.54 22.34
N GLY A 11 -3.16 11.25 22.60
CA GLY A 11 -4.22 10.74 23.46
C GLY A 11 -4.64 9.31 23.16
N VAL A 12 -5.70 8.88 23.83
CA VAL A 12 -6.35 7.60 23.57
C VAL A 12 -7.74 7.88 23.04
N TYR A 13 -8.02 7.36 21.87
CA TYR A 13 -9.26 7.62 21.14
C TYR A 13 -9.98 6.31 20.82
N TYR A 14 -11.27 6.39 20.58
CA TYR A 14 -12.06 5.34 19.96
C TYR A 14 -12.56 5.89 18.64
N ILE A 15 -11.83 5.61 17.58
CA ILE A 15 -12.00 6.19 16.24
C ILE A 15 -11.85 5.11 15.16
N ASP A 16 -12.36 5.41 13.98
CA ASP A 16 -12.19 4.56 12.81
C ASP A 16 -10.81 4.72 12.16
N GLY A 17 -10.52 3.83 11.21
CA GLY A 17 -9.24 3.80 10.52
C GLY A 17 -9.02 5.03 9.64
N ASP A 18 -10.06 5.54 9.00
CA ASP A 18 -9.98 6.72 8.14
C ASP A 18 -9.58 7.96 8.92
N VAL A 19 -10.27 8.24 10.02
CA VAL A 19 -9.91 9.35 10.93
C VAL A 19 -8.51 9.16 11.48
N SER A 20 -8.15 7.93 11.82
CA SER A 20 -6.83 7.57 12.33
C SER A 20 -5.72 7.87 11.32
N SER A 21 -5.92 7.52 10.04
CA SER A 21 -5.00 7.88 8.95
C SER A 21 -4.86 9.39 8.77
N GLY A 22 -5.97 10.14 8.82
CA GLY A 22 -5.94 11.60 8.78
C GLY A 22 -5.07 12.22 9.89
N TYR A 23 -5.17 11.69 11.11
CA TYR A 23 -4.32 12.12 12.22
C TYR A 23 -2.87 11.70 12.04
N GLY A 24 -2.61 10.50 11.49
CA GLY A 24 -1.28 10.04 11.13
C GLY A 24 -0.61 10.94 10.08
N ALA A 25 -1.37 11.39 9.08
CA ALA A 25 -0.87 12.32 8.05
C ALA A 25 -0.42 13.65 8.65
N LEU A 26 -1.24 14.24 9.54
CA LEU A 26 -0.89 15.49 10.23
C LEU A 26 0.33 15.28 11.14
N ALA A 27 0.39 14.19 11.90
CA ALA A 27 1.53 13.84 12.76
C ALA A 27 2.83 13.65 11.97
N ALA A 28 2.76 13.12 10.74
CA ALA A 28 3.89 13.03 9.82
C ALA A 28 4.35 14.38 9.25
N GLY A 29 3.62 15.47 9.53
CA GLY A 29 3.90 16.80 9.04
C GLY A 29 3.30 17.10 7.66
N CYS A 30 2.27 16.39 7.24
CA CYS A 30 1.51 16.70 6.02
C CYS A 30 0.90 18.10 6.14
N LYS A 31 1.12 18.93 5.10
CA LYS A 31 0.63 20.33 5.07
C LYS A 31 -0.27 20.62 3.88
N PHE A 32 -0.43 19.66 2.98
CA PHE A 32 -1.33 19.80 1.85
C PHE A 32 -2.04 18.49 1.55
N VAL A 33 -3.37 18.55 1.49
CA VAL A 33 -4.21 17.44 1.03
C VAL A 33 -5.10 17.93 -0.10
N GLY A 34 -4.89 17.39 -1.29
CA GLY A 34 -5.77 17.58 -2.43
C GLY A 34 -6.64 16.34 -2.63
N GLY A 35 -7.95 16.54 -2.76
CA GLY A 35 -8.82 15.38 -2.89
C GLY A 35 -10.19 15.67 -3.45
N TYR A 36 -10.86 14.60 -3.86
CA TYR A 36 -12.25 14.57 -4.27
C TYR A 36 -13.00 13.55 -3.40
N PRO A 37 -14.11 13.92 -2.74
CA PRO A 37 -14.82 13.02 -1.83
C PRO A 37 -15.36 11.81 -2.56
N ILE A 38 -14.98 10.63 -2.07
CA ILE A 38 -15.44 9.35 -2.60
C ILE A 38 -15.59 8.34 -1.46
N THR A 39 -16.73 7.63 -1.41
CA THR A 39 -16.99 6.58 -0.44
C THR A 39 -16.10 5.36 -0.75
N PRO A 40 -15.44 4.73 0.26
CA PRO A 40 -15.58 4.90 1.71
C PRO A 40 -14.45 5.71 2.38
N SER A 41 -13.76 6.60 1.69
CA SER A 41 -12.59 7.33 2.19
C SER A 41 -12.89 8.76 2.67
N THR A 42 -14.16 9.15 2.75
CA THR A 42 -14.57 10.53 3.05
C THR A 42 -14.20 10.96 4.46
N GLU A 43 -14.26 10.06 5.43
CA GLU A 43 -13.96 10.32 6.84
C GLU A 43 -12.51 10.73 7.07
N ALA A 44 -11.58 10.20 6.27
CA ALA A 44 -10.17 10.60 6.30
C ALA A 44 -9.98 12.05 5.83
N PHE A 45 -10.72 12.47 4.78
CA PHE A 45 -10.76 13.88 4.35
C PHE A 45 -11.30 14.79 5.43
N GLU A 46 -12.44 14.40 6.03
CA GLU A 46 -13.08 15.19 7.07
C GLU A 46 -12.17 15.38 8.28
N ALA A 47 -11.42 14.35 8.68
CA ALA A 47 -10.45 14.44 9.77
C ALA A 47 -9.40 15.52 9.49
N VAL A 48 -8.83 15.53 8.28
CA VAL A 48 -7.86 16.54 7.86
C VAL A 48 -8.51 17.91 7.72
N CYS A 49 -9.71 18.01 7.16
CA CYS A 49 -10.45 19.28 7.05
C CYS A 49 -10.70 19.93 8.41
N ARG A 50 -11.09 19.14 9.41
CA ARG A 50 -11.41 19.63 10.75
C ARG A 50 -10.15 20.05 11.52
N ARG A 51 -9.10 19.24 11.48
CA ARG A 51 -7.89 19.45 12.30
C ARG A 51 -6.82 20.26 11.57
N GLY A 52 -6.68 20.09 10.26
CA GLY A 52 -5.62 20.68 9.43
C GLY A 52 -5.42 22.20 9.61
N PRO A 53 -6.48 23.03 9.58
CA PRO A 53 -6.34 24.48 9.77
C PRO A 53 -5.67 24.88 11.09
N HIS A 54 -5.88 24.11 12.15
CA HIS A 54 -5.29 24.37 13.48
C HIS A 54 -3.78 24.12 13.52
N VAL A 55 -3.26 23.35 12.57
CA VAL A 55 -1.83 22.99 12.47
C VAL A 55 -1.17 23.57 11.20
N GLY A 56 -1.88 24.46 10.51
CA GLY A 56 -1.38 25.11 9.29
C GLY A 56 -1.32 24.18 8.08
N ALA A 57 -2.10 23.12 8.05
CA ALA A 57 -2.30 22.27 6.88
C ALA A 57 -3.48 22.81 6.05
N MET A 58 -3.33 22.73 4.74
CA MET A 58 -4.33 23.13 3.77
C MET A 58 -5.00 21.89 3.18
N PHE A 59 -6.32 21.90 3.13
CA PHE A 59 -7.10 20.93 2.38
C PHE A 59 -7.82 21.65 1.24
N ILE A 60 -7.78 21.07 0.05
CA ILE A 60 -8.48 21.60 -1.12
C ILE A 60 -9.29 20.49 -1.77
N GLN A 61 -10.59 20.68 -1.83
CA GLN A 61 -11.45 19.84 -2.67
C GLN A 61 -11.26 20.26 -4.13
N MET A 62 -10.89 19.30 -4.95
CA MET A 62 -10.73 19.46 -6.40
C MET A 62 -12.01 19.05 -7.13
N GLU A 63 -12.05 19.29 -8.43
CA GLU A 63 -13.17 18.91 -9.31
C GLU A 63 -13.25 17.41 -9.53
N ASP A 64 -12.09 16.73 -9.53
CA ASP A 64 -11.95 15.28 -9.71
C ASP A 64 -10.63 14.76 -9.12
N GLU A 65 -10.40 13.46 -9.27
CA GLU A 65 -9.18 12.80 -8.79
C GLU A 65 -7.94 13.17 -9.63
N LEU A 66 -8.09 13.54 -10.90
CA LEU A 66 -6.98 13.98 -11.75
C LEU A 66 -6.43 15.32 -11.21
N GLY A 67 -7.34 16.29 -10.96
CA GLY A 67 -6.98 17.56 -10.32
C GLY A 67 -6.40 17.36 -8.92
N SER A 68 -6.95 16.41 -8.16
CA SER A 68 -6.50 16.09 -6.80
C SER A 68 -5.03 15.66 -6.78
N ILE A 69 -4.66 14.64 -7.52
CA ILE A 69 -3.29 14.12 -7.51
C ILE A 69 -2.31 15.10 -8.18
N ALA A 70 -2.72 15.83 -9.23
CA ALA A 70 -1.87 16.84 -9.85
C ALA A 70 -1.51 17.97 -8.88
N SER A 71 -2.47 18.42 -8.05
CA SER A 71 -2.23 19.42 -7.00
C SER A 71 -1.28 18.93 -5.92
N VAL A 72 -1.36 17.64 -5.55
CA VAL A 72 -0.46 17.00 -4.58
C VAL A 72 0.97 16.94 -5.09
N VAL A 73 1.17 16.59 -6.36
CA VAL A 73 2.49 16.64 -7.01
C VAL A 73 3.05 18.07 -6.98
N GLY A 74 2.25 19.07 -7.36
CA GLY A 74 2.65 20.48 -7.32
C GLY A 74 3.00 20.96 -5.91
N ALA A 75 2.19 20.62 -4.91
CA ALA A 75 2.45 20.95 -3.50
C ALA A 75 3.75 20.32 -2.98
N SER A 76 4.03 19.10 -3.38
CA SER A 76 5.30 18.44 -3.03
C SER A 76 6.50 19.22 -3.57
N TRP A 77 6.48 19.67 -4.83
CA TRP A 77 7.55 20.51 -5.39
C TRP A 77 7.58 21.92 -4.79
N ALA A 78 6.46 22.41 -4.25
CA ALA A 78 6.46 23.65 -3.44
C ALA A 78 7.09 23.44 -2.05
N GLY A 79 7.56 22.25 -1.73
CA GLY A 79 8.36 21.94 -0.55
C GLY A 79 7.58 21.45 0.67
N VAL A 80 6.33 21.06 0.51
CA VAL A 80 5.52 20.52 1.61
C VAL A 80 5.23 19.04 1.43
N LYS A 81 5.05 18.30 2.54
CA LYS A 81 4.52 16.94 2.51
C LYS A 81 3.06 17.00 2.09
N SER A 82 2.69 16.16 1.15
CA SER A 82 1.37 16.20 0.52
C SER A 82 0.75 14.83 0.38
N MET A 83 -0.57 14.78 0.37
CA MET A 83 -1.35 13.54 0.32
C MET A 83 -2.60 13.71 -0.54
N THR A 84 -3.01 12.63 -1.20
CA THR A 84 -4.35 12.46 -1.73
C THR A 84 -5.02 11.23 -1.13
N ILE A 85 -6.34 11.24 -1.11
CA ILE A 85 -7.17 10.20 -0.50
C ILE A 85 -8.24 9.82 -1.51
N THR A 86 -8.46 8.52 -1.74
CA THR A 86 -9.37 8.05 -2.79
C THR A 86 -9.86 6.63 -2.53
N SER A 87 -10.63 6.10 -3.47
CA SER A 87 -11.10 4.71 -3.53
C SER A 87 -11.24 4.27 -4.99
N GLY A 88 -11.11 3.00 -5.27
CA GLY A 88 -11.35 2.29 -6.52
C GLY A 88 -11.38 3.11 -7.82
N PRO A 89 -12.54 3.70 -8.20
CA PRO A 89 -12.64 4.48 -9.44
C PRO A 89 -11.69 5.67 -9.50
N GLY A 90 -11.55 6.41 -8.40
CA GLY A 90 -10.61 7.53 -8.31
C GLY A 90 -9.16 7.07 -8.36
N PHE A 91 -8.85 5.93 -7.75
CA PHE A 91 -7.52 5.32 -7.85
C PHE A 91 -7.17 4.98 -9.31
N SER A 92 -8.13 4.48 -10.08
CA SER A 92 -7.96 4.23 -11.52
C SER A 92 -7.64 5.50 -12.31
N LEU A 93 -8.32 6.61 -12.01
CA LEU A 93 -8.05 7.90 -12.66
C LEU A 93 -6.66 8.46 -12.34
N MET A 94 -6.10 8.12 -11.17
CA MET A 94 -4.80 8.63 -10.74
C MET A 94 -3.60 7.89 -11.35
N MET A 95 -3.78 6.77 -12.05
CA MET A 95 -2.70 5.87 -12.45
C MET A 95 -1.62 6.55 -13.30
N GLU A 96 -1.98 7.37 -14.27
CA GLU A 96 -0.98 8.09 -15.08
C GLU A 96 -0.15 9.02 -14.22
N THR A 97 -0.79 9.80 -13.34
CA THR A 97 -0.08 10.77 -12.49
C THR A 97 0.77 10.08 -11.41
N ILE A 98 0.44 8.87 -10.98
CA ILE A 98 1.31 8.05 -10.12
C ILE A 98 2.60 7.71 -10.86
N GLY A 99 2.51 7.24 -12.11
CA GLY A 99 3.68 6.98 -12.96
C GLY A 99 4.48 8.24 -13.25
N PHE A 100 3.81 9.37 -13.49
CA PHE A 100 4.43 10.68 -13.60
C PHE A 100 5.17 11.07 -12.32
N GLY A 101 4.57 10.86 -11.15
CA GLY A 101 5.20 11.10 -9.84
C GLY A 101 6.45 10.25 -9.61
N ALA A 102 6.43 8.99 -10.06
CA ALA A 102 7.60 8.11 -10.01
C ALA A 102 8.72 8.62 -10.94
N MET A 103 8.37 9.08 -12.17
CA MET A 103 9.32 9.66 -13.12
C MET A 103 9.93 10.96 -12.64
N LEU A 104 9.15 11.81 -11.97
CA LEU A 104 9.60 13.06 -11.37
C LEU A 104 10.30 12.88 -10.02
N GLU A 105 10.36 11.68 -9.51
CA GLU A 105 10.86 11.38 -8.16
C GLU A 105 10.23 12.30 -7.10
N THR A 106 8.89 12.36 -7.12
CA THR A 106 8.12 13.26 -6.28
C THR A 106 7.56 12.51 -5.08
N PRO A 107 7.98 12.87 -3.85
CA PRO A 107 7.45 12.24 -2.63
C PRO A 107 6.04 12.75 -2.34
N PHE A 108 5.08 11.84 -2.29
CA PHE A 108 3.73 12.06 -1.78
C PHE A 108 3.11 10.75 -1.30
N VAL A 109 2.05 10.84 -0.52
CA VAL A 109 1.29 9.68 -0.05
C VAL A 109 -0.07 9.65 -0.73
N LEU A 110 -0.50 8.46 -1.13
CA LEU A 110 -1.83 8.19 -1.62
C LEU A 110 -2.49 7.16 -0.71
N LEU A 111 -3.63 7.50 -0.12
CA LEU A 111 -4.48 6.58 0.61
C LEU A 111 -5.59 6.07 -0.31
N ASN A 112 -5.61 4.75 -0.56
CA ASN A 112 -6.69 4.07 -1.25
C ASN A 112 -7.46 3.19 -0.25
N ILE A 113 -8.71 3.55 0.03
CA ILE A 113 -9.62 2.69 0.80
C ILE A 113 -10.37 1.83 -0.20
N GLN A 114 -9.90 0.58 -0.38
CA GLN A 114 -10.43 -0.34 -1.37
C GLN A 114 -11.87 -0.74 -1.06
N ARG A 115 -12.69 -0.79 -2.09
CA ARG A 115 -14.11 -1.14 -2.01
C ARG A 115 -14.46 -2.23 -3.03
N GLY A 116 -15.64 -2.79 -2.93
CA GLY A 116 -16.13 -3.77 -3.90
C GLY A 116 -16.19 -3.19 -5.31
N GLY A 117 -15.43 -3.78 -6.24
CA GLY A 117 -15.42 -3.48 -7.67
C GLY A 117 -16.11 -4.59 -8.48
N PRO A 118 -15.98 -4.58 -9.83
CA PRO A 118 -15.34 -3.56 -10.68
C PRO A 118 -16.18 -2.29 -10.88
N SER A 119 -15.55 -1.21 -11.42
CA SER A 119 -16.15 0.09 -11.69
C SER A 119 -16.72 0.74 -10.42
N THR A 120 -17.92 1.31 -10.46
CA THR A 120 -18.60 1.88 -9.29
C THR A 120 -18.78 0.84 -8.18
N GLY A 121 -19.06 -0.39 -8.56
CA GLY A 121 -19.14 -1.54 -7.67
C GLY A 121 -20.10 -1.38 -6.51
N VAL A 122 -19.63 -1.69 -5.30
CA VAL A 122 -20.40 -1.56 -4.05
C VAL A 122 -19.65 -0.61 -3.10
N PRO A 123 -19.96 0.71 -3.13
CA PRO A 123 -19.15 1.73 -2.46
C PRO A 123 -18.99 1.58 -0.94
N THR A 124 -19.98 0.97 -0.28
CA THR A 124 -20.04 0.80 1.18
C THR A 124 -19.66 -0.61 1.63
N LYS A 125 -18.94 -1.35 0.79
CA LYS A 125 -18.56 -2.73 1.08
C LYS A 125 -17.10 -2.97 0.70
N THR A 126 -16.46 -3.81 1.49
CA THR A 126 -15.03 -4.09 1.36
C THR A 126 -14.67 -4.82 0.08
N GLY A 127 -13.46 -4.59 -0.39
CA GLY A 127 -12.78 -5.29 -1.48
C GLY A 127 -11.29 -5.16 -1.32
N GLN A 128 -10.51 -6.02 -1.98
CA GLN A 128 -9.04 -5.99 -2.00
C GLN A 128 -8.53 -6.22 -3.43
N ALA A 129 -9.24 -5.69 -4.44
CA ALA A 129 -8.96 -5.99 -5.84
C ALA A 129 -8.08 -4.94 -6.56
N ASP A 130 -7.54 -3.95 -5.83
CA ASP A 130 -6.68 -2.91 -6.39
C ASP A 130 -5.19 -3.20 -6.18
N MET A 131 -4.82 -4.39 -5.67
CA MET A 131 -3.46 -4.71 -5.26
C MET A 131 -2.49 -4.77 -6.45
N MET A 132 -2.85 -5.45 -7.53
CA MET A 132 -2.01 -5.47 -8.74
C MET A 132 -2.00 -4.12 -9.45
N GLN A 133 -3.10 -3.37 -9.39
CA GLN A 133 -3.16 -2.02 -9.93
C GLN A 133 -2.18 -1.08 -9.20
N SER A 134 -1.99 -1.22 -7.90
CA SER A 134 -1.03 -0.43 -7.14
C SER A 134 0.43 -0.66 -7.59
N ARG A 135 0.71 -1.78 -8.26
CA ARG A 135 2.04 -2.08 -8.82
C ARG A 135 2.14 -1.76 -10.31
N TRP A 136 1.13 -2.14 -11.08
CA TRP A 136 1.16 -2.16 -12.54
C TRP A 136 0.10 -1.24 -13.19
N GLY A 137 -0.45 -0.30 -12.43
CA GLY A 137 -1.53 0.56 -12.92
C GLY A 137 -1.12 1.59 -13.95
N SER A 138 0.10 2.12 -13.89
CA SER A 138 0.66 2.99 -14.91
C SER A 138 1.54 2.21 -15.90
N HIS A 139 1.97 2.84 -16.97
CA HIS A 139 2.82 2.25 -17.99
C HIS A 139 4.32 2.44 -17.71
N GLY A 140 5.16 1.60 -18.33
CA GLY A 140 6.61 1.66 -18.21
C GLY A 140 7.16 0.88 -17.01
N ASP A 141 8.47 1.01 -16.81
CA ASP A 141 9.19 0.34 -15.72
C ASP A 141 9.44 1.31 -14.56
N TYR A 142 8.88 1.00 -13.42
CA TYR A 142 9.06 1.73 -12.17
C TYR A 142 8.84 0.81 -10.98
N GLU A 143 9.30 1.22 -9.80
CA GLU A 143 8.97 0.59 -8.54
C GLU A 143 8.25 1.58 -7.64
N LEU A 144 7.28 1.09 -6.89
CA LEU A 144 6.52 1.84 -5.89
C LEU A 144 6.49 1.07 -4.56
N ILE A 145 6.08 1.78 -3.52
CA ILE A 145 5.91 1.21 -2.19
C ILE A 145 4.42 1.22 -1.86
N ALA A 146 3.90 0.06 -1.46
CA ALA A 146 2.52 -0.08 -1.00
C ALA A 146 2.45 -0.82 0.33
N ILE A 147 1.72 -0.25 1.28
CA ILE A 147 1.55 -0.74 2.65
C ILE A 147 0.08 -1.07 2.87
N SER A 148 -0.21 -2.21 3.52
CA SER A 148 -1.56 -2.64 3.82
C SER A 148 -1.78 -2.77 5.34
N PRO A 149 -2.39 -1.78 6.01
CA PRO A 149 -2.78 -1.84 7.41
C PRO A 149 -3.95 -2.80 7.63
N ASP A 150 -4.08 -3.36 8.85
CA ASP A 150 -5.19 -4.24 9.24
C ASP A 150 -6.03 -3.72 10.40
N SER A 151 -5.72 -2.54 10.91
CA SER A 151 -6.40 -1.95 12.07
C SER A 151 -6.35 -0.43 12.07
N PRO A 152 -7.27 0.25 12.79
CA PRO A 152 -7.23 1.70 12.98
C PRO A 152 -5.91 2.19 13.59
N GLN A 153 -5.27 1.43 14.50
CA GLN A 153 -3.96 1.80 15.02
C GLN A 153 -2.92 1.82 13.91
N GLU A 154 -2.88 0.79 13.08
CA GLU A 154 -1.95 0.71 11.96
C GLU A 154 -2.24 1.74 10.87
N MET A 155 -3.49 2.16 10.71
CA MET A 155 -3.81 3.28 9.83
C MET A 155 -3.10 4.56 10.25
N PHE A 156 -2.98 4.82 11.55
CA PHE A 156 -2.17 5.93 12.09
C PHE A 156 -0.67 5.70 11.86
N ASP A 157 -0.16 4.57 12.33
CA ASP A 157 1.28 4.28 12.37
C ASP A 157 1.86 4.17 10.94
N TYR A 158 1.17 3.46 10.06
CA TYR A 158 1.64 3.25 8.69
C TYR A 158 1.39 4.45 7.77
N THR A 159 0.50 5.35 8.11
CA THR A 159 0.44 6.65 7.42
C THR A 159 1.71 7.46 7.69
N ILE A 160 2.21 7.48 8.92
CA ILE A 160 3.50 8.12 9.24
C ILE A 160 4.64 7.42 8.50
N LYS A 161 4.66 6.07 8.52
CA LYS A 161 5.66 5.27 7.80
C LYS A 161 5.64 5.55 6.30
N ALA A 162 4.46 5.67 5.70
CA ALA A 162 4.32 5.97 4.28
C ALA A 162 4.96 7.33 3.92
N PHE A 163 4.72 8.38 4.71
CA PHE A 163 5.40 9.66 4.53
C PHE A 163 6.92 9.53 4.70
N ASN A 164 7.38 8.79 5.69
CA ASN A 164 8.82 8.60 5.91
C ASN A 164 9.49 7.89 4.73
N LEU A 165 8.85 6.87 4.17
CA LEU A 165 9.36 6.17 2.99
C LEU A 165 9.30 7.05 1.74
N ALA A 166 8.21 7.84 1.55
CA ALA A 166 8.09 8.74 0.43
C ALA A 166 9.21 9.79 0.41
N GLU A 167 9.50 10.42 1.56
CA GLU A 167 10.58 11.40 1.69
C GLU A 167 11.97 10.78 1.50
N ARG A 168 12.20 9.60 2.09
CA ARG A 168 13.49 8.90 2.03
C ARG A 168 13.86 8.48 0.62
N TYR A 169 12.90 7.94 -0.14
CA TYR A 169 13.14 7.40 -1.47
C TYR A 169 12.69 8.30 -2.61
N ARG A 170 12.15 9.50 -2.31
CA ARG A 170 11.60 10.40 -3.32
C ARG A 170 10.72 9.66 -4.33
N CYS A 171 9.65 9.06 -3.86
CA CYS A 171 8.69 8.34 -4.69
C CYS A 171 7.28 8.43 -4.11
N PRO A 172 6.23 8.21 -4.92
CA PRO A 172 4.90 7.96 -4.39
C PRO A 172 4.87 6.73 -3.49
N VAL A 173 4.17 6.82 -2.35
CA VAL A 173 3.90 5.67 -1.47
C VAL A 173 2.41 5.53 -1.27
N MET A 174 1.90 4.32 -1.41
CA MET A 174 0.48 4.02 -1.31
C MET A 174 0.15 3.30 -0.01
N ILE A 175 -0.96 3.68 0.61
CA ILE A 175 -1.59 2.96 1.70
C ILE A 175 -2.79 2.26 1.08
N MET A 176 -2.73 0.94 1.02
CA MET A 176 -3.76 0.08 0.43
C MET A 176 -4.60 -0.53 1.56
N SER A 177 -5.47 0.29 2.14
CA SER A 177 -6.44 -0.16 3.13
C SER A 177 -7.67 -0.75 2.43
N ASP A 178 -8.56 -1.33 3.19
CA ASP A 178 -9.87 -1.75 2.71
C ASP A 178 -10.99 -1.09 3.53
N GLU A 179 -12.21 -1.07 3.01
CA GLU A 179 -13.35 -0.39 3.64
C GLU A 179 -13.59 -0.88 5.07
N CYS A 180 -13.40 -2.17 5.33
CA CYS A 180 -13.61 -2.73 6.65
C CYS A 180 -12.61 -2.15 7.67
N VAL A 181 -11.33 -2.05 7.30
CA VAL A 181 -10.29 -1.42 8.16
C VAL A 181 -10.51 0.08 8.26
N GLY A 182 -10.91 0.74 7.18
CA GLY A 182 -11.20 2.18 7.17
C GLY A 182 -12.32 2.55 8.14
N HIS A 183 -13.41 1.80 8.13
CA HIS A 183 -14.63 2.12 8.90
C HIS A 183 -14.75 1.43 10.26
N MET A 184 -13.95 0.37 10.55
CA MET A 184 -13.99 -0.22 11.89
C MET A 184 -13.49 0.77 12.93
N THR A 185 -14.19 0.83 14.06
CA THR A 185 -13.85 1.71 15.18
C THR A 185 -13.20 0.90 16.29
N GLU A 186 -11.97 1.27 16.65
CA GLU A 186 -11.20 0.62 17.70
C GLU A 186 -10.50 1.65 18.61
N LYS A 187 -9.87 1.15 19.67
CA LYS A 187 -8.98 1.96 20.50
C LYS A 187 -7.71 2.28 19.70
N VAL A 188 -7.42 3.58 19.54
CA VAL A 188 -6.19 4.10 18.94
C VAL A 188 -5.42 4.89 19.98
N VAL A 189 -4.14 4.58 20.14
CA VAL A 189 -3.22 5.28 21.03
C VAL A 189 -2.30 6.15 20.17
N ILE A 190 -2.46 7.46 20.28
CA ILE A 190 -1.59 8.42 19.61
C ILE A 190 -0.53 8.87 20.61
N PRO A 191 0.75 8.52 20.39
CA PRO A 191 1.83 8.80 21.36
C PRO A 191 2.18 10.28 21.42
N LEU A 192 3.12 10.61 22.30
CA LEU A 192 3.69 11.96 22.35
C LEU A 192 4.51 12.24 21.07
N ALA A 193 4.58 13.50 20.67
CA ALA A 193 5.29 13.89 19.46
C ALA A 193 6.79 13.54 19.46
N ASP A 194 7.41 13.51 20.63
CA ASP A 194 8.81 13.12 20.81
C ASP A 194 9.04 11.60 20.74
N GLU A 195 7.97 10.82 20.71
CA GLU A 195 8.02 9.37 20.45
C GLU A 195 7.84 9.04 18.95
N ILE A 196 7.35 9.99 18.14
CA ILE A 196 7.11 9.82 16.70
C ILE A 196 8.33 10.24 15.89
N GLU A 197 8.87 9.30 15.10
CA GLU A 197 9.96 9.57 14.16
C GLU A 197 9.40 10.02 12.80
N VAL A 198 9.87 11.18 12.34
CA VAL A 198 9.47 11.75 11.06
C VAL A 198 10.69 12.00 10.18
N GLU A 199 10.69 11.45 8.97
CA GLU A 199 11.75 11.68 7.99
C GLU A 199 11.63 13.12 7.43
N PRO A 200 12.68 13.95 7.53
CA PRO A 200 12.67 15.26 6.91
C PRO A 200 12.88 15.13 5.39
N ARG A 201 12.32 16.06 4.63
CA ARG A 201 12.71 16.19 3.22
C ARG A 201 14.16 16.57 3.11
N ARG A 202 14.92 15.86 2.27
CA ARG A 202 16.31 16.18 1.97
C ARG A 202 16.35 17.33 0.95
N PHE A 203 16.57 18.55 1.46
CA PHE A 203 16.78 19.70 0.63
C PHE A 203 18.26 19.87 0.27
N TYR A 204 18.50 20.34 -0.97
CA TYR A 204 19.82 20.78 -1.41
C TYR A 204 20.24 22.05 -0.67
N ASP A 205 21.46 22.11 -0.19
CA ASP A 205 22.02 23.22 0.60
C ASP A 205 23.25 23.90 -0.07
N GLY A 206 23.57 23.50 -1.30
CA GLY A 206 24.70 24.04 -2.06
C GLY A 206 24.36 25.30 -2.87
N PRO A 207 25.31 25.77 -3.70
CA PRO A 207 25.14 26.95 -4.52
C PRO A 207 23.98 26.81 -5.53
N ILE A 208 23.16 27.87 -5.66
CA ILE A 208 21.97 27.89 -6.54
C ILE A 208 22.31 27.47 -7.98
N ASN A 209 23.45 27.90 -8.50
CA ASN A 209 23.86 27.66 -9.88
C ASN A 209 24.36 26.24 -10.16
N GLU A 210 24.60 25.45 -9.11
CA GLU A 210 25.13 24.07 -9.19
C GLU A 210 24.03 23.02 -8.97
N TYR A 211 22.82 23.44 -8.63
CA TYR A 211 21.72 22.52 -8.38
C TYR A 211 21.28 21.76 -9.65
N LEU A 212 21.23 20.45 -9.53
CA LEU A 212 20.73 19.53 -10.55
C LEU A 212 19.60 18.68 -9.96
N PRO A 213 18.35 18.89 -10.39
CA PRO A 213 17.16 18.32 -9.72
C PRO A 213 17.10 16.79 -9.73
N PHE A 214 17.80 16.15 -10.65
CA PHE A 214 17.78 14.69 -10.83
C PHE A 214 19.17 14.04 -10.74
N LYS A 215 20.16 14.76 -10.22
CA LYS A 215 21.46 14.19 -9.92
C LYS A 215 21.39 13.43 -8.61
N PRO A 216 21.50 12.07 -8.64
CA PRO A 216 21.38 11.27 -7.42
C PRO A 216 22.67 11.36 -6.59
N ASP A 217 22.51 11.22 -5.29
CA ASP A 217 23.61 10.88 -4.38
C ASP A 217 23.93 9.37 -4.44
N GLU A 218 24.84 8.91 -3.59
CA GLU A 218 25.27 7.50 -3.56
C GLU A 218 24.14 6.50 -3.27
N ASP A 219 23.09 6.97 -2.58
CA ASP A 219 21.89 6.20 -2.27
C ASP A 219 20.84 6.17 -3.42
N LEU A 220 21.19 6.66 -4.58
CA LEU A 220 20.37 6.79 -5.79
C LEU A 220 19.23 7.81 -5.68
N VAL A 221 19.17 8.61 -4.63
CA VAL A 221 18.12 9.58 -4.37
C VAL A 221 18.67 11.01 -4.49
N PRO A 222 18.18 11.83 -5.43
CA PRO A 222 18.62 13.22 -5.54
C PRO A 222 18.03 14.09 -4.41
N PRO A 223 18.71 15.16 -3.95
CA PRO A 223 18.11 16.15 -3.07
C PRO A 223 17.07 17.01 -3.82
N MET A 224 16.12 17.58 -3.09
CA MET A 224 15.10 18.49 -3.65
C MET A 224 15.40 19.95 -3.32
N VAL A 225 14.68 20.87 -3.96
CA VAL A 225 14.55 22.28 -3.56
C VAL A 225 13.07 22.65 -3.57
N LYS A 226 12.74 23.79 -3.01
CA LYS A 226 11.39 24.35 -3.11
C LYS A 226 11.26 25.17 -4.39
N ALA A 227 10.23 24.91 -5.16
CA ALA A 227 9.87 25.77 -6.28
C ALA A 227 9.58 27.18 -5.76
N GLY A 228 10.23 28.18 -6.36
CA GLY A 228 10.13 29.60 -5.94
C GLY A 228 11.31 30.13 -5.11
N ASP A 229 12.19 29.27 -4.58
CA ASP A 229 13.36 29.69 -3.80
C ASP A 229 14.57 30.16 -4.68
N GLY A 230 14.33 30.47 -5.96
CA GLY A 230 15.33 31.03 -6.88
C GLY A 230 16.13 29.97 -7.66
N TYR A 231 15.92 28.70 -7.41
CA TYR A 231 16.55 27.61 -8.17
C TYR A 231 15.94 27.50 -9.58
N LYS A 232 16.76 27.10 -10.56
CA LYS A 232 16.29 26.76 -11.90
C LYS A 232 15.73 25.34 -11.86
N LEU A 233 14.41 25.24 -11.98
CA LEU A 233 13.71 23.98 -12.04
C LEU A 233 13.17 23.73 -13.44
N TYR A 234 13.55 22.62 -14.04
CA TYR A 234 12.91 22.08 -15.23
C TYR A 234 12.45 20.64 -14.90
N ILE A 235 11.15 20.49 -14.75
CA ILE A 235 10.51 19.26 -14.29
C ILE A 235 9.62 18.74 -15.42
N THR A 236 9.87 17.53 -15.89
CA THR A 236 9.15 16.94 -17.02
C THR A 236 9.01 15.43 -16.86
N GLY A 237 7.88 14.86 -17.30
CA GLY A 237 7.66 13.42 -17.41
C GLY A 237 8.42 12.75 -18.57
N LEU A 238 9.07 13.51 -19.43
CA LEU A 238 9.96 12.94 -20.46
C LEU A 238 11.20 12.34 -19.81
N ILE A 239 11.82 11.35 -20.47
CA ILE A 239 13.18 10.93 -20.09
C ILE A 239 14.10 12.15 -20.18
N HIS A 240 14.81 12.44 -19.10
CA HIS A 240 15.56 13.66 -18.90
C HIS A 240 16.93 13.41 -18.26
N ASP A 241 17.84 14.35 -18.46
CA ASP A 241 19.14 14.36 -17.79
C ASP A 241 19.04 14.87 -16.33
N GLU A 242 20.18 14.94 -15.65
CA GLU A 242 20.25 15.43 -14.28
C GLU A 242 19.75 16.88 -14.10
N ARG A 243 19.69 17.67 -15.18
CA ARG A 243 19.16 19.04 -15.21
C ARG A 243 17.65 19.08 -15.43
N GLY A 244 17.03 17.95 -15.79
CA GLY A 244 15.63 17.85 -16.18
C GLY A 244 15.36 18.03 -17.67
N TYR A 245 16.38 18.24 -18.51
CA TYR A 245 16.18 18.40 -19.96
C TYR A 245 15.99 17.06 -20.66
N SER A 246 15.01 17.03 -21.56
CA SER A 246 14.69 15.82 -22.33
C SER A 246 15.87 15.29 -23.12
N ILE A 247 16.13 14.01 -23.00
CA ILE A 247 17.16 13.28 -23.76
C ILE A 247 16.51 12.17 -24.58
N LYS A 248 16.93 12.08 -25.86
CA LYS A 248 16.54 11.01 -26.78
C LYS A 248 17.72 10.04 -27.00
N ASN A 249 18.37 9.62 -25.93
CA ASN A 249 19.49 8.69 -25.98
C ASN A 249 19.07 7.37 -25.34
N GLU A 250 19.20 6.27 -26.09
CA GLU A 250 18.75 4.93 -25.68
C GLU A 250 19.52 4.40 -24.46
N GLU A 251 20.82 4.57 -24.47
CA GLU A 251 21.69 4.14 -23.36
C GLU A 251 21.37 4.90 -22.09
N TYR A 252 21.22 6.22 -22.19
CA TYR A 252 20.85 7.05 -21.02
C TYR A 252 19.47 6.69 -20.47
N LYS A 253 18.48 6.43 -21.35
CA LYS A 253 17.15 5.95 -20.92
C LYS A 253 17.28 4.67 -20.09
N SER A 254 18.07 3.72 -20.57
CA SER A 254 18.26 2.43 -19.88
C SER A 254 18.87 2.63 -18.50
N ILE A 255 19.92 3.43 -18.37
CA ILE A 255 20.60 3.76 -17.11
C ILE A 255 19.64 4.48 -16.15
N TYR A 256 18.91 5.48 -16.63
CA TYR A 256 17.98 6.25 -15.83
C TYR A 256 16.83 5.41 -15.27
N THR A 257 16.19 4.61 -16.14
CA THR A 257 15.09 3.72 -15.72
C THR A 257 15.58 2.67 -14.73
N LYS A 258 16.77 2.10 -14.98
CA LYS A 258 17.38 1.16 -14.06
C LYS A 258 17.63 1.79 -12.68
N ARG A 259 18.11 3.03 -12.62
CA ARG A 259 18.32 3.74 -11.36
C ARG A 259 17.00 3.92 -10.58
N LEU A 260 15.91 4.33 -11.24
CA LEU A 260 14.60 4.48 -10.60
C LEU A 260 14.11 3.16 -9.98
N VAL A 261 14.34 2.05 -10.68
CA VAL A 261 13.99 0.71 -10.21
C VAL A 261 14.91 0.27 -9.06
N ASP A 262 16.22 0.41 -9.24
CA ASP A 262 17.24 -0.01 -8.26
C ASP A 262 17.12 0.77 -6.94
N LYS A 263 16.73 2.04 -6.98
CA LYS A 263 16.47 2.88 -5.80
C LYS A 263 15.55 2.19 -4.77
N ILE A 264 14.59 1.42 -5.24
CA ILE A 264 13.66 0.65 -4.38
C ILE A 264 14.16 -0.78 -4.20
N ARG A 265 14.53 -1.48 -5.27
CA ARG A 265 14.91 -2.90 -5.22
C ARG A 265 16.11 -3.18 -4.34
N LEU A 266 17.13 -2.31 -4.37
CA LEU A 266 18.33 -2.45 -3.55
C LEU A 266 18.12 -2.09 -2.08
N ASN A 267 16.96 -1.54 -1.74
CA ASN A 267 16.58 -1.19 -0.37
C ASN A 267 15.41 -2.02 0.16
N LYS A 268 15.07 -3.14 -0.47
CA LYS A 268 13.98 -4.02 -0.04
C LYS A 268 14.03 -4.35 1.45
N ASP A 269 15.20 -4.70 1.98
CA ASP A 269 15.41 -5.06 3.39
C ASP A 269 15.02 -3.95 4.37
N LYS A 270 15.06 -2.67 3.93
CA LYS A 270 14.70 -1.50 4.75
C LYS A 270 13.25 -1.07 4.55
N ILE A 271 12.62 -1.55 3.48
CA ILE A 271 11.26 -1.17 3.08
C ILE A 271 10.26 -2.23 3.51
N ILE A 272 10.57 -3.49 3.24
CA ILE A 272 9.67 -4.62 3.49
C ILE A 272 9.50 -4.81 5.00
N GLU A 273 8.24 -4.81 5.43
CA GLU A 273 7.82 -5.21 6.77
C GLU A 273 6.84 -6.36 6.65
N LEU A 274 7.11 -7.42 7.39
CA LEU A 274 6.31 -8.63 7.48
C LEU A 274 6.01 -8.92 8.94
N LYS A 275 4.89 -9.55 9.21
CA LYS A 275 4.61 -10.14 10.54
C LYS A 275 4.48 -11.64 10.37
N GLU A 276 5.29 -12.37 11.12
CA GLU A 276 5.36 -13.82 11.07
C GLU A 276 4.99 -14.39 12.42
N GLU A 277 4.15 -15.42 12.40
CA GLU A 277 3.80 -16.19 13.60
C GLU A 277 3.82 -17.67 13.29
N GLU A 278 4.52 -18.43 14.13
CA GLU A 278 4.53 -19.90 14.12
C GLU A 278 4.93 -20.53 12.77
N THR A 279 5.85 -19.88 12.02
CA THR A 279 6.33 -20.37 10.71
C THR A 279 7.44 -21.42 10.82
N ASP A 280 8.17 -21.49 11.93
CA ASP A 280 9.36 -22.36 12.09
C ASP A 280 9.04 -23.86 12.00
N ASP A 281 7.88 -24.29 12.51
CA ASP A 281 7.45 -25.69 12.48
C ASP A 281 6.29 -25.95 11.52
N ALA A 282 5.90 -24.93 10.75
CA ALA A 282 4.71 -24.99 9.92
C ALA A 282 4.88 -25.95 8.73
N GLU A 283 3.82 -26.70 8.44
CA GLU A 283 3.65 -27.43 7.19
C GLU A 283 2.77 -26.70 6.18
N VAL A 284 2.00 -25.72 6.64
CA VAL A 284 1.19 -24.81 5.84
C VAL A 284 1.41 -23.38 6.35
N VAL A 285 1.53 -22.41 5.47
CA VAL A 285 1.63 -20.99 5.86
C VAL A 285 0.49 -20.21 5.22
N VAL A 286 -0.24 -19.44 6.03
CA VAL A 286 -1.27 -18.52 5.53
C VAL A 286 -0.62 -17.19 5.20
N VAL A 287 -0.67 -16.76 3.93
CA VAL A 287 -0.20 -15.45 3.48
C VAL A 287 -1.40 -14.53 3.35
N SER A 288 -1.39 -13.39 4.05
CA SER A 288 -2.54 -12.48 4.11
C SER A 288 -2.15 -11.01 4.26
N TYR A 289 -3.10 -10.10 4.03
CA TYR A 289 -2.95 -8.65 4.20
C TYR A 289 -4.31 -8.00 4.51
N GLY A 290 -4.29 -6.76 5.03
CA GLY A 290 -5.50 -6.00 5.37
C GLY A 290 -6.45 -6.78 6.29
N ILE A 291 -7.76 -6.59 6.10
CA ILE A 291 -8.77 -7.26 6.94
C ILE A 291 -8.70 -8.78 6.84
N SER A 292 -8.27 -9.35 5.70
CA SER A 292 -8.13 -10.80 5.54
C SER A 292 -7.16 -11.40 6.56
N SER A 293 -6.13 -10.66 6.99
CA SER A 293 -5.21 -11.10 8.03
C SER A 293 -5.91 -11.34 9.37
N ARG A 294 -6.80 -10.44 9.75
CA ARG A 294 -7.54 -10.55 11.01
C ARG A 294 -8.50 -11.73 11.02
N VAL A 295 -9.16 -11.96 9.88
CA VAL A 295 -10.06 -13.11 9.73
C VAL A 295 -9.27 -14.42 9.74
N ALA A 296 -8.08 -14.44 9.12
CA ALA A 296 -7.21 -15.59 9.06
C ALA A 296 -6.75 -16.09 10.44
N VAL A 297 -6.53 -15.19 11.41
CA VAL A 297 -6.15 -15.57 12.79
C VAL A 297 -7.07 -16.66 13.34
N ARG A 298 -8.41 -16.45 13.25
CA ARG A 298 -9.36 -17.45 13.79
C ARG A 298 -9.37 -18.74 12.99
N GLY A 299 -9.17 -18.68 11.67
CA GLY A 299 -9.02 -19.88 10.82
C GLY A 299 -7.79 -20.71 11.20
N ILE A 300 -6.66 -20.04 11.43
CA ILE A 300 -5.39 -20.63 11.87
C ILE A 300 -5.55 -21.29 13.25
N GLU A 301 -6.12 -20.59 14.23
CA GLU A 301 -6.39 -21.14 15.58
C GLU A 301 -7.19 -22.44 15.50
N LYS A 302 -8.30 -22.44 14.74
CA LYS A 302 -9.13 -23.64 14.54
C LYS A 302 -8.35 -24.80 13.90
N ALA A 303 -7.48 -24.51 12.93
CA ALA A 303 -6.65 -25.53 12.31
C ALA A 303 -5.61 -26.09 13.29
N ARG A 304 -5.00 -25.26 14.13
CA ARG A 304 -4.10 -25.68 15.19
C ARG A 304 -4.80 -26.49 16.28
N GLU A 305 -6.03 -26.16 16.66
CA GLU A 305 -6.87 -26.94 17.55
C GLU A 305 -7.10 -28.38 17.02
N LYS A 306 -7.06 -28.56 15.69
CA LYS A 306 -7.13 -29.86 15.00
C LYS A 306 -5.75 -30.55 14.83
N GLY A 307 -4.69 -29.98 15.36
CA GLY A 307 -3.34 -30.51 15.34
C GLY A 307 -2.55 -30.25 14.04
N ILE A 308 -3.00 -29.32 13.20
CA ILE A 308 -2.29 -28.96 11.97
C ILE A 308 -1.24 -27.90 12.32
N LYS A 309 0.01 -28.11 11.86
CA LYS A 309 1.09 -27.15 12.01
C LYS A 309 0.97 -26.06 10.95
N VAL A 310 0.30 -24.98 11.27
CA VAL A 310 0.08 -23.85 10.38
C VAL A 310 0.65 -22.57 10.98
N GLY A 311 1.42 -21.83 10.17
CA GLY A 311 1.93 -20.50 10.51
C GLY A 311 1.23 -19.41 9.71
N SER A 312 1.53 -18.16 10.03
CA SER A 312 1.08 -17.00 9.27
C SER A 312 2.24 -16.13 8.79
N LEU A 313 2.10 -15.59 7.59
CA LEU A 313 2.94 -14.55 7.02
C LEU A 313 2.02 -13.41 6.60
N ARG A 314 1.98 -12.34 7.38
CA ARG A 314 1.22 -11.15 7.04
C ARG A 314 2.08 -10.15 6.28
N LEU A 315 1.62 -9.73 5.12
CA LEU A 315 2.25 -8.70 4.30
C LEU A 315 1.80 -7.31 4.80
N VAL A 316 2.65 -6.63 5.56
CA VAL A 316 2.47 -5.21 5.87
C VAL A 316 2.88 -4.38 4.66
N THR A 317 4.09 -4.61 4.15
CA THR A 317 4.51 -4.10 2.84
C THR A 317 4.12 -5.12 1.77
N VAL A 318 3.27 -4.71 0.83
CA VAL A 318 2.87 -5.56 -0.29
C VAL A 318 3.77 -5.32 -1.51
N TRP A 319 4.15 -4.08 -1.74
CA TRP A 319 5.14 -3.72 -2.76
C TRP A 319 6.26 -2.87 -2.15
N PRO A 320 7.54 -3.17 -2.44
CA PRO A 320 8.01 -4.32 -3.24
C PRO A 320 7.65 -5.65 -2.58
N PHE A 321 7.38 -6.68 -3.41
CA PHE A 321 6.96 -7.99 -2.93
C PHE A 321 8.13 -8.72 -2.23
N PRO A 322 7.88 -9.51 -1.16
CA PRO A 322 8.92 -10.23 -0.41
C PRO A 322 9.32 -11.55 -1.08
N ASP A 323 9.84 -11.48 -2.31
CA ASP A 323 10.18 -12.63 -3.15
C ASP A 323 11.02 -13.67 -2.42
N GLU A 324 12.09 -13.21 -1.75
CA GLU A 324 13.07 -14.06 -1.08
C GLU A 324 12.44 -14.82 0.10
N LYS A 325 11.55 -14.15 0.87
CA LYS A 325 10.88 -14.79 2.01
C LYS A 325 9.89 -15.87 1.59
N ILE A 326 9.11 -15.61 0.54
CA ILE A 326 8.21 -16.63 -0.02
C ILE A 326 9.01 -17.82 -0.55
N ALA A 327 10.10 -17.57 -1.30
CA ALA A 327 10.97 -18.62 -1.82
C ALA A 327 11.66 -19.44 -0.71
N GLU A 328 12.02 -18.79 0.42
CA GLU A 328 12.58 -19.46 1.59
C GLU A 328 11.57 -20.42 2.22
N LEU A 329 10.38 -19.92 2.56
CA LEU A 329 9.31 -20.72 3.18
C LEU A 329 8.86 -21.87 2.28
N ALA A 330 8.75 -21.66 0.97
CA ALA A 330 8.32 -22.66 0.01
C ALA A 330 9.16 -23.95 0.05
N LYS A 331 10.43 -23.88 0.44
CA LYS A 331 11.35 -25.02 0.52
C LYS A 331 11.02 -25.97 1.69
N THR A 332 10.32 -25.50 2.70
CA THR A 332 10.10 -26.23 3.96
C THR A 332 8.65 -26.62 4.20
N ILE A 333 7.70 -25.95 3.54
CA ILE A 333 6.27 -26.16 3.72
C ILE A 333 5.65 -26.96 2.56
N LYS A 334 4.46 -27.50 2.77
CA LYS A 334 3.66 -28.17 1.74
C LYS A 334 2.90 -27.19 0.87
N ALA A 335 2.34 -26.15 1.49
CA ALA A 335 1.47 -25.21 0.81
C ALA A 335 1.41 -23.83 1.49
N PHE A 336 1.15 -22.83 0.66
CA PHE A 336 0.60 -21.55 1.09
C PHE A 336 -0.93 -21.56 0.95
N VAL A 337 -1.64 -20.93 1.89
CA VAL A 337 -3.07 -20.62 1.80
C VAL A 337 -3.20 -19.10 1.77
N VAL A 338 -3.87 -18.57 0.75
CA VAL A 338 -3.95 -17.13 0.51
C VAL A 338 -5.41 -16.70 0.48
N PRO A 339 -5.96 -16.19 1.60
CA PRO A 339 -7.30 -15.61 1.64
C PRO A 339 -7.24 -14.18 1.10
N GLU A 340 -7.96 -13.92 0.00
CA GLU A 340 -8.04 -12.60 -0.64
C GLU A 340 -9.48 -12.21 -0.96
N ILE A 341 -9.83 -10.93 -0.75
CA ILE A 341 -11.12 -10.39 -1.19
C ILE A 341 -10.99 -9.93 -2.66
N ASN A 342 -10.55 -10.87 -3.47
CA ASN A 342 -10.42 -10.85 -4.92
C ASN A 342 -10.19 -12.28 -5.43
N TYR A 343 -9.92 -12.45 -6.72
CA TYR A 343 -9.71 -13.74 -7.35
C TYR A 343 -8.22 -14.04 -7.63
N GLY A 344 -7.31 -13.70 -6.69
CA GLY A 344 -5.95 -14.23 -6.64
C GLY A 344 -4.86 -13.24 -7.05
N GLN A 345 -5.00 -11.94 -6.83
CA GLN A 345 -3.98 -10.97 -7.23
C GLN A 345 -2.63 -11.20 -6.52
N ILE A 346 -2.62 -11.44 -5.22
CA ILE A 346 -1.39 -11.72 -4.46
C ILE A 346 -1.07 -13.23 -4.49
N ALA A 347 -2.06 -14.12 -4.57
CA ALA A 347 -1.81 -15.55 -4.71
C ALA A 347 -0.95 -15.87 -5.95
N PHE A 348 -1.12 -15.17 -7.07
CA PHE A 348 -0.27 -15.33 -8.25
C PHE A 348 1.17 -14.90 -8.00
N GLU A 349 1.41 -13.86 -7.18
CA GLU A 349 2.77 -13.47 -6.80
C GLU A 349 3.40 -14.49 -5.85
N VAL A 350 2.62 -15.04 -4.90
CA VAL A 350 3.08 -16.14 -4.04
C VAL A 350 3.45 -17.37 -4.89
N GLU A 351 2.63 -17.72 -5.87
CA GLU A 351 2.91 -18.83 -6.79
C GLU A 351 4.19 -18.57 -7.59
N ARG A 352 4.31 -17.40 -8.20
CA ARG A 352 5.53 -17.01 -8.94
C ARG A 352 6.79 -17.16 -8.09
N CYS A 353 6.73 -16.72 -6.82
CA CYS A 353 7.88 -16.74 -5.91
C CYS A 353 8.12 -18.11 -5.26
N SER A 354 7.11 -18.97 -5.19
CA SER A 354 7.27 -20.33 -4.66
C SER A 354 8.15 -21.22 -5.55
N HIS A 355 8.39 -20.80 -6.78
CA HIS A 355 9.16 -21.54 -7.80
C HIS A 355 8.68 -22.99 -7.99
N GLY A 356 7.41 -23.23 -7.72
CA GLY A 356 6.89 -24.57 -7.74
C GLY A 356 7.31 -25.46 -6.56
N GLU A 357 7.92 -24.97 -5.50
CA GLU A 357 8.34 -25.76 -4.33
C GLU A 357 7.22 -26.02 -3.30
N ALA A 358 6.20 -25.15 -3.20
CA ALA A 358 5.00 -25.30 -2.35
C ALA A 358 3.71 -25.08 -3.14
N ASN A 359 2.63 -25.84 -2.87
CA ASN A 359 1.33 -25.57 -3.49
C ASN A 359 0.82 -24.18 -3.07
N VAL A 360 0.05 -23.50 -3.91
CA VAL A 360 -0.59 -22.25 -3.55
C VAL A 360 -2.11 -22.40 -3.68
N ILE A 361 -2.80 -22.20 -2.57
CA ILE A 361 -4.25 -22.38 -2.45
C ILE A 361 -4.87 -21.03 -2.17
N LEU A 362 -5.55 -20.49 -3.17
CA LEU A 362 -6.35 -19.29 -3.05
C LEU A 362 -7.67 -19.61 -2.34
N VAL A 363 -8.03 -18.82 -1.33
CA VAL A 363 -9.37 -18.77 -0.78
C VAL A 363 -10.01 -17.46 -1.23
N PRO A 364 -10.71 -17.45 -2.38
CA PRO A 364 -11.22 -16.22 -2.97
C PRO A 364 -12.46 -15.73 -2.24
N HIS A 365 -12.71 -14.42 -2.36
CA HIS A 365 -13.97 -13.79 -1.98
C HIS A 365 -14.31 -12.67 -2.97
N GLY A 366 -15.52 -12.67 -3.49
CA GLY A 366 -15.96 -11.73 -4.55
C GLY A 366 -16.16 -10.27 -4.10
N GLY A 367 -15.86 -9.96 -2.84
CA GLY A 367 -16.09 -8.63 -2.24
C GLY A 367 -17.47 -8.52 -1.58
N ALA A 368 -17.79 -7.30 -1.13
CA ALA A 368 -19.00 -6.97 -0.37
C ALA A 368 -19.14 -7.66 1.01
N GLY A 369 -18.06 -8.25 1.52
CA GLY A 369 -17.97 -8.91 2.81
C GLY A 369 -16.56 -9.42 3.06
N VAL A 370 -16.35 -10.09 4.19
CA VAL A 370 -15.10 -10.73 4.58
C VAL A 370 -15.24 -12.25 4.59
N HIS A 371 -14.12 -12.95 4.55
CA HIS A 371 -14.11 -14.42 4.63
C HIS A 371 -14.78 -14.95 5.89
N ASN A 372 -15.32 -16.15 5.80
CA ASN A 372 -15.66 -16.94 6.99
C ASN A 372 -14.38 -17.64 7.49
N PRO A 373 -14.01 -17.52 8.78
CA PRO A 373 -12.87 -18.25 9.33
C PRO A 373 -12.91 -19.77 9.11
N ASP A 374 -14.11 -20.36 8.99
CA ASP A 374 -14.26 -21.79 8.72
C ASP A 374 -13.79 -22.15 7.31
N ASP A 375 -14.03 -21.32 6.30
CA ASP A 375 -13.55 -21.58 4.95
C ASP A 375 -12.01 -21.55 4.89
N ILE A 376 -11.38 -20.64 5.65
CA ILE A 376 -9.91 -20.58 5.76
C ILE A 376 -9.38 -21.85 6.49
N CYS A 377 -10.01 -22.26 7.59
CA CYS A 377 -9.65 -23.48 8.29
C CYS A 377 -9.78 -24.72 7.40
N ASP A 378 -10.90 -24.85 6.68
CA ASP A 378 -11.14 -25.97 5.75
C ASP A 378 -10.11 -25.99 4.61
N ALA A 379 -9.70 -24.83 4.09
CA ALA A 379 -8.63 -24.70 3.09
C ALA A 379 -7.25 -25.12 3.65
N ILE A 380 -6.94 -24.74 4.90
CA ILE A 380 -5.73 -25.20 5.59
C ILE A 380 -5.72 -26.72 5.75
N GLU A 381 -6.85 -27.31 6.14
CA GLU A 381 -6.98 -28.78 6.23
C GLU A 381 -6.78 -29.47 4.87
N TYR A 382 -7.34 -28.89 3.81
CA TYR A 382 -7.14 -29.37 2.46
C TYR A 382 -5.66 -29.31 2.08
N ALA A 383 -5.02 -28.18 2.32
CA ALA A 383 -3.61 -27.94 2.05
C ALA A 383 -2.69 -28.94 2.77
N ALA A 384 -2.95 -29.21 4.05
CA ALA A 384 -2.16 -30.15 4.86
C ALA A 384 -2.28 -31.62 4.38
N LYS A 385 -3.43 -31.99 3.82
CA LYS A 385 -3.72 -33.36 3.33
C LYS A 385 -3.23 -33.59 1.90
N GLU A 386 -3.13 -32.52 1.09
CA GLU A 386 -2.75 -32.63 -0.33
C GLU A 386 -1.26 -33.01 -0.45
N LYS A 387 -1.02 -34.17 -1.06
CA LYS A 387 0.33 -34.69 -1.28
C LYS A 387 0.84 -34.48 -2.70
N LYS A 388 -0.07 -34.21 -3.62
CA LYS A 388 0.29 -34.04 -5.02
C LYS A 388 0.71 -32.58 -5.26
N ARG A 389 1.84 -32.44 -5.91
CA ARG A 389 2.25 -31.15 -6.44
C ARG A 389 1.34 -30.76 -7.60
N ILE A 390 0.77 -29.58 -7.55
CA ILE A 390 -0.11 -29.03 -8.57
C ILE A 390 0.54 -27.76 -9.10
N GLU A 391 0.67 -27.66 -10.39
CA GLU A 391 1.19 -26.47 -11.06
C GLU A 391 0.12 -25.37 -11.07
N GLY A 392 0.52 -24.14 -10.72
CA GLY A 392 -0.35 -22.97 -10.67
C GLY A 392 -1.12 -22.84 -9.34
N VAL A 393 -1.96 -21.82 -9.29
CA VAL A 393 -2.81 -21.53 -8.13
C VAL A 393 -4.04 -22.41 -8.11
N ILE A 394 -4.28 -23.06 -6.98
CA ILE A 394 -5.46 -23.89 -6.73
C ILE A 394 -6.54 -23.01 -6.08
N GLU A 395 -7.66 -22.81 -6.76
CA GLU A 395 -8.80 -22.11 -6.20
C GLU A 395 -9.61 -23.04 -5.28
N TYR A 396 -9.64 -22.70 -3.98
CA TYR A 396 -10.47 -23.42 -3.02
C TYR A 396 -11.92 -22.96 -3.10
N LYS A 397 -12.81 -23.86 -3.42
CA LYS A 397 -14.24 -23.55 -3.48
C LYS A 397 -14.82 -23.41 -2.08
N THR A 398 -15.12 -22.19 -1.68
CA THR A 398 -15.79 -21.86 -0.41
C THR A 398 -17.20 -22.43 -0.36
N LYS A 399 -17.80 -22.49 0.83
CA LYS A 399 -19.20 -22.97 0.98
C LYS A 399 -20.18 -22.13 0.15
N LEU A 400 -19.96 -20.82 0.10
CA LEU A 400 -20.80 -19.90 -0.68
C LEU A 400 -20.72 -20.21 -2.18
N GLU A 401 -19.50 -20.43 -2.70
CA GLU A 401 -19.29 -20.75 -4.11
C GLU A 401 -19.88 -22.12 -4.49
N LYS A 402 -19.76 -23.12 -3.62
CA LYS A 402 -20.39 -24.42 -3.83
C LYS A 402 -21.91 -24.30 -3.97
N LEU A 403 -22.57 -23.49 -3.12
CA LEU A 403 -23.99 -23.24 -3.22
C LEU A 403 -24.36 -22.55 -4.54
N VAL A 404 -23.61 -21.53 -4.97
CA VAL A 404 -23.84 -20.85 -6.23
C VAL A 404 -23.68 -21.77 -7.43
N PHE A 405 -22.67 -22.65 -7.43
CA PHE A 405 -22.41 -23.60 -8.51
C PHE A 405 -23.40 -24.78 -8.53
N GLU A 406 -23.86 -25.25 -7.38
CA GLU A 406 -24.80 -26.37 -7.29
C GLU A 406 -26.25 -25.94 -7.61
N GLU A 407 -26.65 -24.74 -7.21
CA GLU A 407 -27.99 -24.20 -7.48
C GLU A 407 -28.13 -23.45 -8.81
N GLY A 408 -27.00 -23.27 -9.52
CA GLY A 408 -26.87 -22.39 -10.69
C GLY A 408 -26.90 -20.91 -10.29
N TYR A 409 -26.53 -20.03 -11.24
CA TYR A 409 -26.60 -18.59 -11.05
C TYR A 409 -28.05 -18.09 -10.94
N LYS A 410 -28.80 -18.63 -10.00
CA LYS A 410 -30.12 -18.10 -9.65
C LYS A 410 -29.89 -16.78 -8.91
N LEU A 411 -29.70 -15.71 -9.67
CA LEU A 411 -29.91 -14.36 -9.17
C LEU A 411 -31.39 -14.30 -8.80
N HIS A 412 -31.68 -14.08 -7.53
CA HIS A 412 -33.00 -14.10 -6.98
C HIS A 412 -33.96 -13.19 -7.74
N GLU A 413 -35.17 -13.69 -7.92
CA GLU A 413 -36.34 -12.92 -8.27
C GLU A 413 -36.65 -11.81 -7.23
#